data_cd48cb0ea5067ac3d2c76e148cd5f938
#
_entry.id   cd48cb0ea5067ac3d2c76e148cd5f938
#
_cell.length_a   1.000
_cell.length_b   1.000
_cell.length_c   1.000
_cell.angle_alpha   90.00
_cell.angle_beta   90.00
_cell.angle_gamma   90.00
#
_symmetry.space_group_name_H-M   'P 1'
#
loop_
_entity.id
_entity.type
_entity.pdbx_description
1 polymer ?
#
loop_
_entity_poly.entity_id
_entity_poly.type
_entity_poly.pdbx_seq_one_letter_code
_entity_poly.pdbx_strand_id
1 'polypeptide(L)'
;DCHKCYRTLFSQECTECRDCMFLYACKNCSNCIGCVNLVNQEYCIWNVKYSKEEYESKVKEMKLNTASGLSKMEQDFDIFRKKFPQRSRMSLKSNKVSGNWFTNCQNVEQSFACEDVKDGKYLYFVFAAQDCMDYFQWGNKSELIYESQNCGLNSSRLSFCTQCWTGAHDLYYCDSCPSSGNCFGCIGLKKGEYSILNKKYSKEEYEEILPKIKQHMIDMPYVDNKGRVYRFGENFPIELSQFPYNETAAADFYPMTKEETIESGHGYRELERKNYKVTVKNTDLPEQIGEIQDGILNEVIECGDKDNPNSVGAFRVTQNEVSFYRKMDLPIPKYSFNIRHLNRFNKRPKLEIIKRNCDKCKIEVDTVYTKEYSPVLYCERCYQQEVY
;
A
#
# COMPACT_ATOMS: atom_id res chain seq x y z
N ASP A 1 6.31 -6.23 2.89
CA ASP A 1 6.46 -5.65 4.24
C ASP A 1 7.66 -6.25 4.96
N CYS A 2 8.24 -5.49 5.91
CA CYS A 2 9.31 -5.98 6.76
C CYS A 2 8.91 -5.79 8.23
N HIS A 3 9.05 -6.84 9.04
CA HIS A 3 8.67 -6.82 10.45
C HIS A 3 9.89 -6.94 11.37
N LYS A 4 9.98 -6.11 12.41
CA LYS A 4 11.07 -6.12 13.41
C LYS A 4 12.47 -6.05 12.80
N CYS A 5 12.63 -5.36 11.68
CA CYS A 5 13.91 -5.20 11.00
C CYS A 5 14.63 -3.92 11.48
N TYR A 6 15.97 -3.98 11.54
CA TYR A 6 16.81 -2.86 11.89
C TYR A 6 17.89 -2.63 10.84
N ARG A 7 18.04 -1.40 10.34
CA ARG A 7 18.99 -1.04 9.27
C ARG A 7 18.95 -2.02 8.08
N THR A 8 17.73 -2.42 7.69
CA THR A 8 17.50 -3.33 6.56
C THR A 8 16.97 -2.52 5.38
N LEU A 9 17.80 -2.29 4.37
CA LEU A 9 17.54 -1.37 3.27
C LEU A 9 17.22 -2.13 1.98
N PHE A 10 16.40 -1.54 1.11
CA PHE A 10 16.05 -2.10 -0.22
C PHE A 10 15.54 -3.54 -0.17
N SER A 11 14.85 -3.91 0.91
CA SER A 11 14.46 -5.29 1.20
C SER A 11 12.94 -5.44 1.24
N GLN A 12 12.45 -6.65 0.95
CA GLN A 12 11.02 -6.98 0.91
C GLN A 12 10.75 -8.31 1.63
N GLU A 13 9.58 -8.42 2.27
CA GLU A 13 9.08 -9.63 2.93
C GLU A 13 10.05 -10.22 3.98
N CYS A 14 10.77 -9.37 4.70
CA CYS A 14 11.76 -9.78 5.69
C CYS A 14 11.25 -9.66 7.13
N THR A 15 11.72 -10.55 7.98
CA THR A 15 11.37 -10.55 9.41
C THR A 15 12.63 -10.69 10.27
N GLU A 16 12.77 -9.83 11.30
CA GLU A 16 13.86 -9.88 12.28
C GLU A 16 15.26 -9.80 11.67
N CYS A 17 15.42 -9.08 10.54
CA CYS A 17 16.72 -8.89 9.88
C CYS A 17 17.42 -7.61 10.37
N ARG A 18 18.76 -7.64 10.40
CA ARG A 18 19.59 -6.54 10.88
C ARG A 18 20.79 -6.28 9.98
N ASP A 19 21.09 -4.99 9.75
CA ASP A 19 22.27 -4.56 8.98
C ASP A 19 22.38 -5.26 7.62
N CYS A 20 21.27 -5.28 6.89
CA CYS A 20 21.14 -5.99 5.62
C CYS A 20 20.73 -5.06 4.48
N MET A 21 21.05 -5.45 3.24
CA MET A 21 20.62 -4.74 2.05
C MET A 21 20.19 -5.72 0.95
N PHE A 22 19.14 -5.34 0.19
CA PHE A 22 18.64 -6.15 -0.93
C PHE A 22 18.29 -7.59 -0.54
N LEU A 23 17.43 -7.74 0.45
CA LEU A 23 16.91 -9.04 0.84
C LEU A 23 15.48 -9.27 0.33
N TYR A 24 15.16 -10.51 0.04
CA TYR A 24 13.79 -10.93 -0.27
C TYR A 24 13.42 -12.19 0.50
N ALA A 25 12.30 -12.17 1.24
CA ALA A 25 11.76 -13.28 2.02
C ALA A 25 12.78 -13.94 2.99
N CYS A 26 13.63 -13.12 3.61
CA CYS A 26 14.63 -13.59 4.59
C CYS A 26 14.13 -13.41 6.02
N LYS A 27 14.57 -14.32 6.92
CA LYS A 27 14.17 -14.29 8.31
C LYS A 27 15.39 -14.47 9.23
N ASN A 28 15.45 -13.62 10.29
CA ASN A 28 16.50 -13.65 11.31
C ASN A 28 17.92 -13.68 10.71
N CYS A 29 18.17 -12.81 9.74
CA CYS A 29 19.47 -12.67 9.09
C CYS A 29 20.18 -11.40 9.52
N SER A 30 21.50 -11.44 9.60
CA SER A 30 22.32 -10.27 9.92
C SER A 30 23.51 -10.15 8.96
N ASN A 31 23.91 -8.90 8.64
CA ASN A 31 25.04 -8.65 7.74
C ASN A 31 24.92 -9.46 6.44
N CYS A 32 23.77 -9.36 5.75
CA CYS A 32 23.54 -10.07 4.49
C CYS A 32 23.19 -9.10 3.36
N ILE A 33 23.68 -9.36 2.16
CA ILE A 33 23.46 -8.53 0.98
C ILE A 33 23.09 -9.40 -0.23
N GLY A 34 22.04 -8.98 -0.95
CA GLY A 34 21.61 -9.66 -2.18
C GLY A 34 21.08 -11.07 -1.95
N CYS A 35 20.42 -11.34 -0.82
CA CYS A 35 20.03 -12.68 -0.44
C CYS A 35 18.52 -12.92 -0.53
N VAL A 36 18.14 -14.17 -0.82
CA VAL A 36 16.75 -14.58 -1.05
C VAL A 36 16.47 -15.86 -0.26
N ASN A 37 15.33 -15.91 0.44
CA ASN A 37 14.81 -17.09 1.16
C ASN A 37 15.78 -17.65 2.24
N LEU A 38 16.65 -16.83 2.83
CA LEU A 38 17.55 -17.26 3.87
C LEU A 38 16.92 -17.19 5.27
N VAL A 39 17.25 -18.16 6.09
CA VAL A 39 16.79 -18.22 7.49
C VAL A 39 18.01 -18.43 8.41
N ASN A 40 18.09 -17.61 9.49
CA ASN A 40 19.13 -17.71 10.52
C ASN A 40 20.57 -17.67 9.94
N GLN A 41 20.82 -16.77 8.98
CA GLN A 41 22.13 -16.66 8.34
C GLN A 41 22.80 -15.32 8.67
N GLU A 42 24.14 -15.36 8.62
CA GLU A 42 24.98 -14.20 8.85
C GLU A 42 26.15 -14.17 7.87
N TYR A 43 26.57 -12.95 7.47
CA TYR A 43 27.68 -12.71 6.53
C TYR A 43 27.50 -13.40 5.16
N CYS A 44 26.29 -13.29 4.59
CA CYS A 44 26.01 -13.87 3.28
C CYS A 44 25.96 -12.77 2.18
N ILE A 45 26.53 -13.08 1.03
CA ILE A 45 26.39 -12.30 -0.20
C ILE A 45 25.91 -13.24 -1.31
N TRP A 46 24.80 -12.91 -1.99
CA TRP A 46 24.20 -13.75 -3.04
C TRP A 46 23.94 -15.19 -2.57
N ASN A 47 23.42 -15.36 -1.35
CA ASN A 47 23.20 -16.64 -0.67
C ASN A 47 24.47 -17.47 -0.37
N VAL A 48 25.66 -16.93 -0.56
CA VAL A 48 26.93 -17.58 -0.22
C VAL A 48 27.45 -17.02 1.10
N LYS A 49 27.79 -17.89 2.04
CA LYS A 49 28.33 -17.52 3.36
C LYS A 49 29.84 -17.26 3.26
N TYR A 50 30.30 -16.24 3.96
CA TYR A 50 31.71 -15.83 4.04
C TYR A 50 32.15 -15.72 5.51
N SER A 51 33.46 -15.64 5.74
CA SER A 51 33.98 -15.11 7.01
C SER A 51 33.63 -13.62 7.13
N LYS A 52 33.70 -13.08 8.32
CA LYS A 52 33.43 -11.65 8.55
C LYS A 52 34.36 -10.77 7.73
N GLU A 53 35.64 -11.10 7.71
CA GLU A 53 36.69 -10.36 7.03
C GLU A 53 36.51 -10.38 5.49
N GLU A 54 36.20 -11.56 4.94
CA GLU A 54 35.90 -11.71 3.52
C GLU A 54 34.63 -10.94 3.12
N TYR A 55 33.59 -11.01 3.97
CA TYR A 55 32.34 -10.27 3.77
C TYR A 55 32.61 -8.77 3.70
N GLU A 56 33.31 -8.21 4.68
CA GLU A 56 33.63 -6.78 4.73
C GLU A 56 34.45 -6.31 3.52
N SER A 57 35.41 -7.11 3.07
CA SER A 57 36.18 -6.85 1.85
C SER A 57 35.30 -6.80 0.62
N LYS A 58 34.45 -7.82 0.43
CA LYS A 58 33.55 -7.90 -0.74
C LYS A 58 32.50 -6.79 -0.75
N VAL A 59 31.95 -6.41 0.41
CA VAL A 59 31.00 -5.29 0.51
C VAL A 59 31.64 -3.98 0.08
N LYS A 60 32.90 -3.72 0.43
CA LYS A 60 33.63 -2.53 -0.03
C LYS A 60 33.79 -2.50 -1.55
N GLU A 61 34.07 -3.65 -2.16
CA GLU A 61 34.21 -3.78 -3.62
C GLU A 61 32.88 -3.48 -4.36
N MET A 62 31.74 -3.77 -3.74
CA MET A 62 30.41 -3.53 -4.32
C MET A 62 30.05 -2.05 -4.41
N LYS A 63 30.76 -1.16 -3.70
CA LYS A 63 30.57 0.30 -3.71
C LYS A 63 29.11 0.73 -3.51
N LEU A 64 28.41 0.10 -2.58
CA LEU A 64 26.98 0.36 -2.31
C LEU A 64 26.70 1.77 -1.75
N ASN A 65 27.73 2.51 -1.41
CA ASN A 65 27.66 3.93 -1.03
C ASN A 65 27.73 4.89 -2.23
N THR A 66 27.73 4.37 -3.46
CA THR A 66 27.67 5.18 -4.68
C THR A 66 26.35 5.01 -5.41
N ALA A 67 25.91 6.03 -6.14
CA ALA A 67 24.67 5.98 -6.91
C ALA A 67 24.72 4.90 -8.01
N SER A 68 25.87 4.78 -8.70
CA SER A 68 26.11 3.76 -9.72
C SER A 68 26.15 2.34 -9.14
N GLY A 69 26.81 2.15 -7.99
CA GLY A 69 26.88 0.87 -7.29
C GLY A 69 25.52 0.38 -6.82
N LEU A 70 24.70 1.26 -6.23
CA LEU A 70 23.32 0.93 -5.84
C LEU A 70 22.45 0.58 -7.05
N SER A 71 22.53 1.35 -8.13
CA SER A 71 21.75 1.09 -9.35
C SER A 71 22.10 -0.27 -9.97
N LYS A 72 23.39 -0.59 -10.05
CA LYS A 72 23.85 -1.90 -10.50
C LYS A 72 23.35 -3.03 -9.60
N MET A 73 23.51 -2.87 -8.29
CA MET A 73 23.05 -3.87 -7.31
C MET A 73 21.55 -4.12 -7.41
N GLU A 74 20.75 -3.08 -7.63
CA GLU A 74 19.30 -3.21 -7.79
C GLU A 74 18.93 -4.05 -9.02
N GLN A 75 19.58 -3.82 -10.16
CA GLN A 75 19.37 -4.59 -11.38
C GLN A 75 19.83 -6.05 -11.22
N ASP A 76 21.02 -6.27 -10.69
CA ASP A 76 21.55 -7.61 -10.47
C ASP A 76 20.70 -8.41 -9.47
N PHE A 77 20.17 -7.73 -8.44
CA PHE A 77 19.30 -8.37 -7.44
C PHE A 77 17.94 -8.76 -8.01
N ASP A 78 17.33 -7.95 -8.88
CA ASP A 78 16.06 -8.33 -9.52
C ASP A 78 16.21 -9.60 -10.37
N ILE A 79 17.32 -9.70 -11.11
CA ILE A 79 17.67 -10.90 -11.90
C ILE A 79 17.91 -12.10 -10.97
N PHE A 80 18.67 -11.90 -9.90
CA PHE A 80 19.01 -12.97 -8.96
C PHE A 80 17.78 -13.50 -8.24
N ARG A 81 16.91 -12.62 -7.73
CA ARG A 81 15.68 -12.96 -7.03
C ARG A 81 14.77 -13.86 -7.86
N LYS A 82 14.64 -13.61 -9.16
CA LYS A 82 13.80 -14.38 -10.08
C LYS A 82 14.23 -15.83 -10.30
N LYS A 83 15.43 -16.21 -9.86
CA LYS A 83 15.91 -17.61 -9.92
C LYS A 83 15.35 -18.48 -8.79
N PHE A 84 14.81 -17.88 -7.75
CA PHE A 84 14.34 -18.59 -6.55
C PHE A 84 12.82 -18.77 -6.58
N PRO A 85 12.30 -19.83 -5.95
CA PRO A 85 10.87 -20.04 -5.89
C PRO A 85 10.18 -18.96 -5.05
N GLN A 86 9.09 -18.46 -5.59
CA GLN A 86 8.14 -17.60 -4.91
C GLN A 86 7.04 -18.46 -4.29
N ARG A 87 6.74 -18.23 -3.03
CA ARG A 87 5.57 -18.81 -2.37
C ARG A 87 4.31 -18.25 -3.01
N SER A 88 3.37 -19.11 -3.41
CA SER A 88 2.17 -18.69 -4.15
C SER A 88 1.31 -17.67 -3.41
N ARG A 89 1.35 -17.69 -2.08
CA ARG A 89 0.61 -16.78 -1.20
C ARG A 89 1.36 -16.59 0.12
N MET A 90 1.47 -15.34 0.55
CA MET A 90 1.94 -15.01 1.90
C MET A 90 0.76 -15.12 2.88
N SER A 91 0.75 -16.16 3.68
CA SER A 91 -0.33 -16.46 4.61
C SER A 91 0.22 -17.07 5.88
N LEU A 92 -0.08 -16.46 7.02
CA LEU A 92 0.32 -16.91 8.34
C LEU A 92 -0.91 -17.22 9.18
N LYS A 93 -1.00 -18.45 9.73
CA LYS A 93 -2.10 -18.89 10.61
C LYS A 93 -3.49 -18.63 10.03
N SER A 94 -3.66 -18.73 8.71
CA SER A 94 -4.91 -18.39 8.03
C SER A 94 -5.46 -19.60 7.29
N ASN A 95 -6.79 -19.73 7.23
CA ASN A 95 -7.49 -20.85 6.63
C ASN A 95 -8.66 -20.37 5.75
N LYS A 96 -8.92 -21.08 4.64
CA LYS A 96 -9.98 -20.73 3.68
C LYS A 96 -9.90 -19.26 3.24
N VAL A 97 -8.73 -18.84 2.75
CA VAL A 97 -8.49 -17.48 2.28
C VAL A 97 -8.07 -17.46 0.82
N SER A 98 -8.55 -16.50 0.05
CA SER A 98 -8.10 -16.24 -1.33
C SER A 98 -7.61 -14.80 -1.47
N GLY A 99 -6.43 -14.61 -2.10
CA GLY A 99 -5.72 -13.34 -2.16
C GLY A 99 -4.29 -13.45 -1.63
N ASN A 100 -3.77 -12.39 -0.96
CA ASN A 100 -2.39 -12.41 -0.47
C ASN A 100 -2.20 -11.55 0.81
N TRP A 101 -1.14 -11.86 1.59
CA TRP A 101 -0.75 -11.18 2.83
C TRP A 101 -1.79 -11.28 3.95
N PHE A 102 -2.03 -12.52 4.39
CA PHE A 102 -2.95 -12.80 5.49
C PHE A 102 -2.21 -13.15 6.78
N THR A 103 -2.70 -12.62 7.89
CA THR A 103 -2.29 -13.03 9.24
C THR A 103 -3.52 -13.31 10.09
N ASN A 104 -3.63 -14.55 10.60
CA ASN A 104 -4.69 -14.98 11.50
C ASN A 104 -6.13 -14.80 10.94
N CYS A 105 -6.30 -15.00 9.63
CA CYS A 105 -7.59 -14.81 8.94
C CYS A 105 -8.31 -16.14 8.68
N GLN A 106 -9.65 -16.11 8.71
CA GLN A 106 -10.50 -17.24 8.35
C GLN A 106 -11.64 -16.81 7.43
N ASN A 107 -11.99 -17.66 6.46
CA ASN A 107 -13.10 -17.47 5.53
C ASN A 107 -13.07 -16.14 4.75
N VAL A 108 -11.89 -15.66 4.39
CA VAL A 108 -11.70 -14.38 3.69
C VAL A 108 -11.46 -14.63 2.21
N GLU A 109 -12.30 -14.06 1.35
CA GLU A 109 -12.21 -14.23 -0.10
C GLU A 109 -11.80 -12.95 -0.80
N GLN A 110 -10.98 -13.07 -1.85
CA GLN A 110 -10.56 -12.00 -2.76
C GLN A 110 -9.95 -10.76 -2.07
N SER A 111 -9.22 -10.98 -0.97
CA SER A 111 -8.72 -9.89 -0.11
C SER A 111 -7.20 -9.83 -0.07
N PHE A 112 -6.70 -8.69 0.41
CA PHE A 112 -5.26 -8.43 0.47
C PHE A 112 -4.89 -7.72 1.77
N ALA A 113 -3.71 -8.06 2.31
CA ALA A 113 -3.12 -7.43 3.49
C ALA A 113 -4.04 -7.38 4.73
N CYS A 114 -4.70 -8.50 5.02
CA CYS A 114 -5.65 -8.61 6.12
C CYS A 114 -5.03 -9.25 7.36
N GLU A 115 -5.37 -8.73 8.53
CA GLU A 115 -4.99 -9.27 9.81
C GLU A 115 -6.22 -9.37 10.73
N ASP A 116 -6.41 -10.55 11.37
CA ASP A 116 -7.46 -10.85 12.36
C ASP A 116 -8.92 -10.65 11.90
N VAL A 117 -9.21 -10.88 10.62
CA VAL A 117 -10.56 -10.78 10.05
C VAL A 117 -11.36 -12.06 10.27
N LYS A 118 -12.64 -11.97 10.67
CA LYS A 118 -13.52 -13.10 10.87
C LYS A 118 -14.36 -13.47 9.63
N ASP A 119 -15.29 -12.67 9.17
CA ASP A 119 -16.24 -13.04 8.11
C ASP A 119 -16.24 -12.05 6.92
N GLY A 120 -15.08 -11.51 6.58
CA GLY A 120 -14.91 -10.42 5.65
C GLY A 120 -15.04 -10.77 4.17
N LYS A 121 -15.43 -9.79 3.36
CA LYS A 121 -15.31 -9.75 1.89
C LYS A 121 -14.35 -8.62 1.49
N TYR A 122 -13.84 -8.59 0.29
CA TYR A 122 -13.06 -7.55 -0.43
C TYR A 122 -12.20 -6.58 0.42
N LEU A 123 -11.68 -7.02 1.54
CA LEU A 123 -11.06 -6.19 2.57
C LEU A 123 -9.63 -5.76 2.21
N TYR A 124 -9.30 -4.51 2.49
CA TYR A 124 -7.95 -3.94 2.39
C TYR A 124 -7.48 -3.46 3.77
N PHE A 125 -6.26 -3.80 4.19
CA PHE A 125 -5.56 -3.28 5.39
C PHE A 125 -6.35 -3.35 6.71
N VAL A 126 -7.11 -4.40 6.93
CA VAL A 126 -7.93 -4.54 8.12
C VAL A 126 -7.12 -5.11 9.28
N PHE A 127 -7.18 -4.45 10.44
CA PHE A 127 -6.71 -4.94 11.72
C PHE A 127 -7.90 -5.28 12.61
N ALA A 128 -8.06 -6.57 12.97
CA ALA A 128 -9.03 -7.05 13.96
C ALA A 128 -10.50 -6.62 13.72
N ALA A 129 -10.98 -6.61 12.48
CA ALA A 129 -12.39 -6.37 12.19
C ALA A 129 -13.21 -7.68 12.28
N GLN A 130 -14.46 -7.59 12.65
CA GLN A 130 -15.41 -8.69 12.75
C GLN A 130 -16.67 -8.37 11.93
N ASP A 131 -17.21 -9.34 11.19
CA ASP A 131 -18.42 -9.25 10.36
C ASP A 131 -18.37 -8.18 9.23
N CYS A 132 -17.23 -7.98 8.61
CA CYS A 132 -16.98 -6.92 7.62
C CYS A 132 -17.47 -7.27 6.22
N MET A 133 -17.80 -6.26 5.40
CA MET A 133 -17.99 -6.35 3.94
C MET A 133 -16.95 -5.45 3.23
N ASP A 134 -17.22 -4.85 2.12
CA ASP A 134 -16.29 -4.19 1.19
C ASP A 134 -15.35 -3.10 1.79
N TYR A 135 -14.77 -3.38 2.91
CA TYR A 135 -14.01 -2.53 3.82
C TYR A 135 -12.66 -2.11 3.25
N PHE A 136 -12.28 -0.85 3.31
CA PHE A 136 -11.06 -0.38 2.65
C PHE A 136 -9.82 -0.30 3.56
N GLN A 137 -9.83 0.27 4.78
CA GLN A 137 -8.55 0.56 5.41
C GLN A 137 -8.35 0.11 6.86
N TRP A 138 -9.12 0.52 7.86
CA TRP A 138 -8.76 0.25 9.24
C TRP A 138 -9.95 0.06 10.17
N GLY A 139 -9.95 -1.06 10.92
CA GLY A 139 -11.01 -1.35 11.87
C GLY A 139 -10.55 -2.19 13.04
N ASN A 140 -10.31 -1.55 14.18
CA ASN A 140 -10.04 -2.26 15.40
C ASN A 140 -11.31 -2.34 16.25
N LYS A 141 -11.76 -3.58 16.57
CA LYS A 141 -13.01 -3.85 17.30
C LYS A 141 -14.24 -3.22 16.63
N SER A 142 -14.39 -3.45 15.34
CA SER A 142 -15.51 -2.96 14.56
C SER A 142 -16.47 -4.09 14.20
N GLU A 143 -17.77 -3.86 14.27
CA GLU A 143 -18.78 -4.87 14.03
C GLU A 143 -19.81 -4.40 12.99
N LEU A 144 -20.32 -5.32 12.16
CA LEU A 144 -21.40 -5.08 11.20
C LEU A 144 -21.17 -3.84 10.32
N ILE A 145 -20.04 -3.80 9.62
CA ILE A 145 -19.69 -2.69 8.73
C ILE A 145 -19.92 -3.10 7.29
N TYR A 146 -20.62 -2.26 6.53
CA TYR A 146 -21.00 -2.49 5.15
C TYR A 146 -20.53 -1.31 4.27
N GLU A 147 -19.83 -1.58 3.17
CA GLU A 147 -19.30 -0.61 2.19
C GLU A 147 -18.66 0.64 2.82
N SER A 148 -17.86 0.47 3.84
CA SER A 148 -17.26 1.57 4.59
C SER A 148 -15.82 1.81 4.19
N GLN A 149 -15.35 3.05 4.16
CA GLN A 149 -14.04 3.37 3.60
C GLN A 149 -12.92 3.49 4.65
N ASN A 150 -13.05 4.26 5.70
CA ASN A 150 -11.97 4.50 6.67
C ASN A 150 -12.44 4.40 8.12
N CYS A 151 -13.44 3.60 8.36
CA CYS A 151 -14.15 3.49 9.62
C CYS A 151 -13.30 2.81 10.69
N GLY A 152 -12.99 3.50 11.74
CA GLY A 152 -11.97 3.19 12.70
C GLY A 152 -12.40 2.45 13.95
N LEU A 153 -11.92 2.87 15.09
CA LEU A 153 -11.80 2.20 16.38
C LEU A 153 -13.15 2.10 17.15
N ASN A 154 -13.54 0.89 17.61
CA ASN A 154 -14.76 0.66 18.40
C ASN A 154 -16.04 1.18 17.72
N SER A 155 -16.21 0.91 16.45
CA SER A 155 -17.35 1.36 15.66
C SER A 155 -18.28 0.20 15.29
N SER A 156 -19.57 0.44 15.20
CA SER A 156 -20.55 -0.62 14.87
C SER A 156 -21.69 -0.13 13.99
N ARG A 157 -22.21 -1.00 13.12
CA ARG A 157 -23.34 -0.76 12.24
C ARG A 157 -23.20 0.54 11.43
N LEU A 158 -22.09 0.63 10.70
CA LEU A 158 -21.81 1.75 9.78
C LEU A 158 -22.13 1.32 8.35
N SER A 159 -22.93 2.11 7.65
CA SER A 159 -23.32 1.82 6.27
C SER A 159 -23.03 3.03 5.38
N PHE A 160 -22.29 2.83 4.30
CA PHE A 160 -21.96 3.89 3.32
C PHE A 160 -21.29 5.10 3.96
N CYS A 161 -20.31 4.87 4.82
CA CYS A 161 -19.63 5.92 5.59
C CYS A 161 -18.18 6.08 5.17
N THR A 162 -17.72 7.33 5.17
CA THR A 162 -16.30 7.66 4.97
C THR A 162 -15.72 8.20 6.29
N GLN A 163 -14.45 7.90 6.57
CA GLN A 163 -13.66 8.45 7.70
C GLN A 163 -14.41 8.63 9.03
N CYS A 164 -15.27 7.69 9.41
CA CYS A 164 -15.96 7.71 10.72
C CYS A 164 -15.06 7.12 11.80
N TRP A 165 -14.33 7.96 12.53
CA TRP A 165 -13.38 7.57 13.57
C TRP A 165 -14.06 7.30 14.91
N THR A 166 -13.41 6.50 15.75
CA THR A 166 -13.66 6.16 17.15
C THR A 166 -15.08 6.30 17.69
N GLY A 167 -15.69 5.15 18.03
CA GLY A 167 -16.94 5.09 18.79
C GLY A 167 -18.18 5.52 18.02
N ALA A 168 -18.15 5.49 16.70
CA ALA A 168 -19.30 5.77 15.85
C ALA A 168 -20.21 4.53 15.72
N HIS A 169 -21.55 4.71 15.77
CA HIS A 169 -22.48 3.62 15.62
C HIS A 169 -23.78 4.05 14.92
N ASP A 170 -24.43 3.11 14.22
CA ASP A 170 -25.69 3.36 13.53
C ASP A 170 -25.66 4.58 12.61
N LEU A 171 -24.62 4.67 11.77
CA LEU A 171 -24.45 5.77 10.83
C LEU A 171 -24.76 5.31 9.40
N TYR A 172 -25.47 6.16 8.66
CA TYR A 172 -25.76 5.98 7.25
C TYR A 172 -25.33 7.22 6.46
N TYR A 173 -24.53 7.03 5.41
CA TYR A 173 -24.07 8.12 4.52
C TYR A 173 -23.40 9.28 5.27
N CYS A 174 -22.65 8.99 6.31
CA CYS A 174 -21.99 10.00 7.13
C CYS A 174 -20.50 10.08 6.82
N ASP A 175 -19.95 11.28 6.90
CA ASP A 175 -18.51 11.52 6.77
C ASP A 175 -17.94 12.25 7.99
N SER A 176 -16.82 11.74 8.52
CA SER A 176 -16.06 12.37 9.61
C SER A 176 -16.91 12.69 10.87
N CYS A 177 -17.73 11.70 11.31
CA CYS A 177 -18.63 11.85 12.44
C CYS A 177 -18.17 11.03 13.69
N PRO A 178 -17.05 11.41 14.34
CA PRO A 178 -16.52 10.65 15.47
C PRO A 178 -17.46 10.69 16.69
N SER A 179 -17.56 9.55 17.39
CA SER A 179 -18.36 9.38 18.60
C SER A 179 -19.84 9.79 18.43
N SER A 180 -20.36 9.65 17.23
CA SER A 180 -21.76 9.96 16.89
C SER A 180 -22.55 8.68 16.68
N GLY A 181 -23.86 8.75 16.96
CA GLY A 181 -24.78 7.63 16.83
C GLY A 181 -26.11 8.01 16.21
N ASN A 182 -26.79 7.04 15.56
CA ASN A 182 -28.09 7.26 14.97
C ASN A 182 -28.15 8.50 14.06
N CYS A 183 -27.24 8.57 13.06
CA CYS A 183 -27.16 9.71 12.16
C CYS A 183 -27.29 9.30 10.70
N PHE A 184 -27.87 10.20 9.89
CA PHE A 184 -28.05 10.01 8.45
C PHE A 184 -27.59 11.24 7.69
N GLY A 185 -26.68 11.05 6.72
CA GLY A 185 -26.20 12.13 5.82
C GLY A 185 -25.45 13.27 6.54
N CYS A 186 -24.82 12.98 7.69
CA CYS A 186 -24.13 13.99 8.48
C CYS A 186 -22.63 14.09 8.12
N ILE A 187 -22.08 15.30 8.15
CA ILE A 187 -20.68 15.58 7.85
C ILE A 187 -20.05 16.39 8.99
N GLY A 188 -18.90 15.93 9.50
CA GLY A 188 -18.11 16.62 10.51
C GLY A 188 -18.80 16.73 11.89
N LEU A 189 -19.83 15.94 12.14
CA LEU A 189 -20.59 15.97 13.37
C LEU A 189 -19.88 15.20 14.48
N LYS A 190 -19.52 15.86 15.56
CA LYS A 190 -18.84 15.25 16.69
C LYS A 190 -19.81 15.03 17.86
N LYS A 191 -19.88 13.79 18.39
CA LYS A 191 -20.77 13.41 19.49
C LYS A 191 -22.25 13.74 19.20
N GLY A 192 -22.66 13.60 17.93
CA GLY A 192 -24.05 13.81 17.52
C GLY A 192 -24.90 12.57 17.79
N GLU A 193 -26.16 12.80 18.09
CA GLU A 193 -27.19 11.76 18.27
C GLU A 193 -28.47 12.18 17.55
N TYR A 194 -29.16 11.21 16.91
CA TYR A 194 -30.44 11.41 16.22
C TYR A 194 -30.45 12.61 15.27
N SER A 195 -29.47 12.63 14.35
CA SER A 195 -29.27 13.76 13.44
C SER A 195 -29.44 13.35 11.99
N ILE A 196 -30.10 14.20 11.20
CA ILE A 196 -30.26 14.05 9.75
C ILE A 196 -29.73 15.33 9.09
N LEU A 197 -28.77 15.22 8.15
CA LEU A 197 -28.13 16.33 7.47
C LEU A 197 -27.65 17.41 8.46
N ASN A 198 -26.98 17.00 9.52
CA ASN A 198 -26.46 17.82 10.63
C ASN A 198 -27.56 18.53 11.49
N LYS A 199 -28.83 18.29 11.24
CA LYS A 199 -29.93 18.81 12.08
C LYS A 199 -30.33 17.76 13.10
N LYS A 200 -30.38 18.14 14.38
CA LYS A 200 -30.78 17.26 15.47
C LYS A 200 -32.30 17.15 15.56
N TYR A 201 -32.78 15.95 15.85
CA TYR A 201 -34.20 15.61 16.08
C TYR A 201 -34.35 14.95 17.44
N SER A 202 -35.59 14.78 17.93
CA SER A 202 -35.85 13.83 18.99
C SER A 202 -35.66 12.40 18.49
N LYS A 203 -35.54 11.44 19.38
CA LYS A 203 -35.44 10.04 19.00
C LYS A 203 -36.66 9.59 18.20
N GLU A 204 -37.86 9.95 18.67
CA GLU A 204 -39.14 9.60 18.07
C GLU A 204 -39.28 10.19 16.65
N GLU A 205 -38.93 11.46 16.49
CA GLU A 205 -38.94 12.12 15.17
C GLU A 205 -37.93 11.46 14.19
N TYR A 206 -36.71 11.13 14.68
CA TYR A 206 -35.70 10.45 13.88
C TYR A 206 -36.21 9.07 13.40
N GLU A 207 -36.77 8.27 14.31
CA GLU A 207 -37.29 6.93 14.02
C GLU A 207 -38.47 6.97 13.05
N GLU A 208 -39.28 8.05 13.05
CA GLU A 208 -40.37 8.27 12.09
C GLU A 208 -39.86 8.72 10.72
N ILE A 209 -38.89 9.62 10.67
CA ILE A 209 -38.41 10.25 9.41
C ILE A 209 -37.48 9.32 8.64
N LEU A 210 -36.58 8.61 9.32
CA LEU A 210 -35.56 7.79 8.67
C LEU A 210 -36.08 6.75 7.68
N PRO A 211 -37.14 5.96 8.01
CA PRO A 211 -37.72 5.02 7.04
C PRO A 211 -38.31 5.71 5.80
N LYS A 212 -38.88 6.91 5.96
CA LYS A 212 -39.42 7.70 4.83
C LYS A 212 -38.30 8.15 3.89
N ILE A 213 -37.16 8.58 4.42
CA ILE A 213 -35.99 8.95 3.61
C ILE A 213 -35.45 7.72 2.86
N LYS A 214 -35.30 6.59 3.53
CA LYS A 214 -34.84 5.34 2.90
C LYS A 214 -35.75 4.92 1.75
N GLN A 215 -37.08 4.97 1.98
CA GLN A 215 -38.05 4.65 0.94
C GLN A 215 -37.99 5.65 -0.22
N HIS A 216 -37.87 6.95 0.07
CA HIS A 216 -37.71 7.98 -0.95
C HIS A 216 -36.51 7.75 -1.84
N MET A 217 -35.35 7.37 -1.28
CA MET A 217 -34.13 7.03 -2.04
C MET A 217 -34.31 5.79 -2.93
N ILE A 218 -35.22 4.87 -2.55
CA ILE A 218 -35.57 3.70 -3.38
C ILE A 218 -36.50 4.12 -4.53
N ASP A 219 -37.54 4.92 -4.24
CA ASP A 219 -38.55 5.31 -5.19
C ASP A 219 -38.09 6.37 -6.19
N MET A 220 -37.20 7.27 -5.74
CA MET A 220 -36.60 8.37 -6.52
C MET A 220 -35.07 8.32 -6.41
N PRO A 221 -34.42 7.33 -7.01
CA PRO A 221 -32.96 7.18 -6.92
C PRO A 221 -32.23 8.32 -7.61
N TYR A 222 -31.05 8.62 -7.12
CA TYR A 222 -30.13 9.53 -7.82
C TYR A 222 -29.58 8.85 -9.06
N VAL A 223 -29.53 9.57 -10.18
CA VAL A 223 -28.94 9.11 -11.43
C VAL A 223 -27.80 10.06 -11.80
N ASP A 224 -26.58 9.53 -11.92
CA ASP A 224 -25.43 10.34 -12.26
C ASP A 224 -25.37 10.68 -13.78
N ASN A 225 -24.41 11.50 -14.17
CA ASN A 225 -24.22 11.94 -15.55
C ASN A 225 -23.82 10.81 -16.53
N LYS A 226 -23.51 9.62 -16.04
CA LYS A 226 -23.23 8.41 -16.81
C LYS A 226 -24.40 7.43 -16.82
N GLY A 227 -25.53 7.78 -16.22
CA GLY A 227 -26.74 6.97 -16.16
C GLY A 227 -26.70 5.86 -15.10
N ARG A 228 -25.75 5.87 -14.17
CA ARG A 228 -25.70 4.92 -13.05
C ARG A 228 -26.72 5.34 -11.99
N VAL A 229 -27.46 4.38 -11.48
CA VAL A 229 -28.59 4.58 -10.57
C VAL A 229 -28.13 4.25 -9.14
N TYR A 230 -28.32 5.18 -8.21
CA TYR A 230 -27.94 5.03 -6.79
C TYR A 230 -29.20 5.06 -5.92
N ARG A 231 -29.50 3.93 -5.31
CA ARG A 231 -30.61 3.77 -4.35
C ARG A 231 -30.08 3.70 -2.92
N PHE A 232 -30.99 3.72 -1.95
CA PHE A 232 -30.60 3.34 -0.60
C PHE A 232 -30.04 1.90 -0.61
N GLY A 233 -28.85 1.73 -0.07
CA GLY A 233 -28.13 0.46 -0.10
C GLY A 233 -26.88 0.47 -0.99
N GLU A 234 -26.63 1.55 -1.72
CA GLU A 234 -25.46 1.72 -2.58
C GLU A 234 -24.57 2.86 -2.06
N ASN A 235 -23.28 2.79 -2.39
CA ASN A 235 -22.29 3.79 -1.95
C ASN A 235 -22.53 5.16 -2.61
N PHE A 236 -21.76 6.17 -2.21
CA PHE A 236 -21.84 7.52 -2.77
C PHE A 236 -21.59 7.53 -4.29
N PRO A 237 -22.33 8.36 -5.05
CA PRO A 237 -22.03 8.57 -6.46
C PRO A 237 -20.57 8.97 -6.71
N ILE A 238 -19.95 8.38 -7.73
CA ILE A 238 -18.54 8.63 -8.07
C ILE A 238 -18.27 10.12 -8.32
N GLU A 239 -19.21 10.82 -8.94
CA GLU A 239 -19.08 12.26 -9.26
C GLU A 239 -19.06 13.18 -8.01
N LEU A 240 -19.44 12.65 -6.84
CA LEU A 240 -19.34 13.35 -5.55
C LEU A 240 -17.99 13.13 -4.85
N SER A 241 -17.05 12.43 -5.48
CA SER A 241 -15.70 12.27 -4.94
C SER A 241 -15.03 13.62 -4.71
N GLN A 242 -14.52 13.84 -3.51
CA GLN A 242 -13.82 15.08 -3.13
C GLN A 242 -12.48 15.24 -3.85
N PHE A 243 -11.91 14.15 -4.34
CA PHE A 243 -10.60 14.11 -4.97
C PHE A 243 -10.67 13.55 -6.39
N PRO A 244 -9.88 14.09 -7.33
CA PRO A 244 -9.67 13.48 -8.63
C PRO A 244 -9.05 12.09 -8.46
N TYR A 245 -9.41 11.14 -9.33
CA TYR A 245 -8.95 9.76 -9.24
C TYR A 245 -7.44 9.61 -9.09
N ASN A 246 -6.69 10.35 -9.92
CA ASN A 246 -5.22 10.33 -9.93
C ASN A 246 -4.55 10.96 -8.69
N GLU A 247 -5.32 11.53 -7.77
CA GLU A 247 -4.85 12.01 -6.45
C GLU A 247 -5.31 11.09 -5.30
N THR A 248 -5.95 9.96 -5.63
CA THR A 248 -6.43 8.99 -4.63
C THR A 248 -5.51 7.78 -4.52
N ALA A 249 -5.58 7.09 -3.39
CA ALA A 249 -4.90 5.81 -3.22
C ALA A 249 -5.36 4.74 -4.22
N ALA A 250 -6.58 4.86 -4.78
CA ALA A 250 -7.07 3.95 -5.80
C ALA A 250 -6.19 3.99 -7.06
N ALA A 251 -5.66 5.15 -7.43
CA ALA A 251 -4.76 5.28 -8.58
C ALA A 251 -3.42 4.53 -8.41
N ASP A 252 -2.95 4.37 -7.18
CA ASP A 252 -1.75 3.59 -6.89
C ASP A 252 -2.01 2.08 -7.10
N PHE A 253 -3.19 1.59 -6.73
CA PHE A 253 -3.53 0.17 -6.80
C PHE A 253 -4.13 -0.24 -8.14
N TYR A 254 -4.91 0.64 -8.74
CA TYR A 254 -5.64 0.44 -10.00
C TYR A 254 -5.37 1.62 -10.93
N PRO A 255 -4.17 1.74 -11.49
CA PRO A 255 -3.81 2.87 -12.34
C PRO A 255 -4.71 2.92 -13.58
N MET A 256 -5.26 4.08 -13.87
CA MET A 256 -6.01 4.39 -15.09
C MET A 256 -5.30 5.50 -15.85
N THR A 257 -5.41 5.48 -17.18
CA THR A 257 -5.05 6.62 -18.01
C THR A 257 -6.01 7.79 -17.75
N LYS A 258 -5.68 8.97 -18.24
CA LYS A 258 -6.58 10.12 -18.17
C LYS A 258 -7.91 9.83 -18.88
N GLU A 259 -7.82 9.25 -20.06
CA GLU A 259 -8.97 8.90 -20.90
C GLU A 259 -9.87 7.88 -20.19
N GLU A 260 -9.32 6.80 -19.67
CA GLU A 260 -10.06 5.79 -18.90
C GLU A 260 -10.71 6.39 -17.65
N THR A 261 -10.00 7.30 -16.96
CA THR A 261 -10.51 7.98 -15.76
C THR A 261 -11.75 8.82 -16.08
N ILE A 262 -11.70 9.61 -17.15
CA ILE A 262 -12.82 10.46 -17.59
C ILE A 262 -13.98 9.61 -18.12
N GLU A 263 -13.67 8.57 -18.90
CA GLU A 263 -14.68 7.66 -19.42
C GLU A 263 -15.43 6.93 -18.31
N SER A 264 -14.75 6.53 -17.26
CA SER A 264 -15.36 5.91 -16.07
C SER A 264 -16.16 6.89 -15.20
N GLY A 265 -16.12 8.21 -15.48
CA GLY A 265 -16.85 9.24 -14.76
C GLY A 265 -16.15 9.78 -13.51
N HIS A 266 -14.88 9.45 -13.34
CA HIS A 266 -14.06 10.03 -12.28
C HIS A 266 -13.49 11.39 -12.68
N GLY A 267 -13.25 12.27 -11.71
CA GLY A 267 -12.48 13.50 -11.91
C GLY A 267 -11.01 13.18 -12.18
N TYR A 268 -10.36 13.98 -13.02
CA TYR A 268 -8.92 13.93 -13.26
C TYR A 268 -8.32 15.32 -13.12
N ARG A 269 -7.18 15.45 -12.46
CA ARG A 269 -6.45 16.70 -12.34
C ARG A 269 -5.13 16.61 -13.10
N GLU A 270 -4.91 17.57 -13.99
CA GLU A 270 -3.61 17.73 -14.62
C GLU A 270 -2.57 18.16 -13.58
N LEU A 271 -1.41 17.53 -13.61
CA LEU A 271 -0.27 17.96 -12.81
C LEU A 271 0.21 19.33 -13.30
N GLU A 272 0.09 20.35 -12.47
CA GLU A 272 0.70 21.65 -12.75
C GLU A 272 2.22 21.49 -12.76
N ARG A 273 2.81 21.47 -13.95
CA ARG A 273 4.25 21.55 -14.11
C ARG A 273 4.69 22.97 -13.88
N LYS A 274 5.17 23.28 -12.68
CA LYS A 274 5.79 24.57 -12.39
C LYS A 274 7.15 24.65 -13.07
N ASN A 275 7.43 25.77 -13.73
CA ASN A 275 8.75 26.06 -14.30
C ASN A 275 9.74 26.36 -13.17
N TYR A 276 10.31 25.32 -12.57
CA TYR A 276 11.36 25.48 -11.58
C TYR A 276 12.67 25.84 -12.28
N LYS A 277 13.37 26.89 -11.78
CA LYS A 277 14.73 27.17 -12.19
C LYS A 277 15.64 26.09 -11.58
N VAL A 278 15.97 25.08 -12.36
CA VAL A 278 16.94 24.05 -11.97
C VAL A 278 18.30 24.70 -11.75
N THR A 279 18.93 24.42 -10.61
CA THR A 279 20.25 24.93 -10.24
C THR A 279 21.31 23.83 -10.28
N VAL A 280 20.90 22.55 -10.12
CA VAL A 280 21.77 21.38 -10.24
C VAL A 280 21.14 20.37 -11.19
N LYS A 281 21.82 20.00 -12.26
CA LYS A 281 21.38 18.94 -13.15
C LYS A 281 21.53 17.58 -12.47
N ASN A 282 20.67 16.65 -12.81
CA ASN A 282 20.72 15.29 -12.26
C ASN A 282 22.07 14.60 -12.53
N THR A 283 22.65 14.84 -13.70
CA THR A 283 23.94 14.30 -14.12
C THR A 283 25.12 14.83 -13.31
N ASP A 284 24.96 16.02 -12.69
CA ASP A 284 26.03 16.70 -11.97
C ASP A 284 26.04 16.35 -10.47
N LEU A 285 25.09 15.51 -10.03
CA LEU A 285 25.04 15.02 -8.66
C LEU A 285 26.23 14.09 -8.36
N PRO A 286 26.95 14.32 -7.25
CA PRO A 286 28.03 13.43 -6.84
C PRO A 286 27.58 12.00 -6.63
N GLU A 287 28.49 11.07 -6.84
CA GLU A 287 28.24 9.63 -6.64
C GLU A 287 28.07 9.26 -5.16
N GLN A 288 28.74 9.99 -4.26
CA GLN A 288 28.75 9.67 -2.82
C GLN A 288 28.24 10.84 -1.99
N ILE A 289 27.59 10.52 -0.89
CA ILE A 289 27.05 11.52 0.04
C ILE A 289 28.14 12.37 0.70
N GLY A 290 29.35 11.82 0.88
CA GLY A 290 30.50 12.53 1.45
C GLY A 290 30.97 13.72 0.62
N GLU A 291 30.65 13.74 -0.68
CA GLU A 291 30.98 14.83 -1.60
C GLU A 291 29.93 15.96 -1.57
N ILE A 292 28.78 15.75 -0.90
CA ILE A 292 27.68 16.69 -0.83
C ILE A 292 27.89 17.69 0.31
N GLN A 293 27.95 18.97 -0.04
CA GLN A 293 28.00 20.08 0.91
C GLN A 293 26.59 20.51 1.33
N ASP A 294 26.47 21.20 2.46
CA ASP A 294 25.18 21.67 3.00
C ASP A 294 24.45 22.67 2.09
N GLY A 295 25.16 23.31 1.17
CA GLY A 295 24.57 24.17 0.14
C GLY A 295 23.50 23.49 -0.72
N ILE A 296 23.51 22.16 -0.81
CA ILE A 296 22.51 21.36 -1.54
C ILE A 296 21.07 21.61 -1.06
N LEU A 297 20.89 22.02 0.19
CA LEU A 297 19.57 22.32 0.77
C LEU A 297 18.87 23.49 0.09
N ASN A 298 19.64 24.41 -0.51
CA ASN A 298 19.12 25.57 -1.23
C ASN A 298 18.94 25.30 -2.73
N GLU A 299 19.46 24.20 -3.22
CA GLU A 299 19.46 23.85 -4.63
C GLU A 299 18.13 23.27 -5.10
N VAL A 300 17.82 23.51 -6.36
CA VAL A 300 16.70 22.86 -7.08
C VAL A 300 17.30 21.84 -8.02
N ILE A 301 17.12 20.57 -7.68
CA ILE A 301 17.71 19.42 -8.38
C ILE A 301 16.77 18.98 -9.50
N GLU A 302 17.31 18.80 -10.71
CA GLU A 302 16.57 18.19 -11.82
C GLU A 302 16.18 16.76 -11.47
N CYS A 303 14.93 16.35 -11.73
CA CYS A 303 14.51 14.97 -11.58
C CYS A 303 15.09 14.10 -12.70
N GLY A 304 15.67 12.94 -12.37
CA GLY A 304 16.24 12.03 -13.36
C GLY A 304 15.22 11.45 -14.35
N ASP A 305 13.94 11.47 -14.01
CA ASP A 305 12.81 11.10 -14.88
C ASP A 305 11.85 12.30 -14.97
N LYS A 306 12.36 13.40 -15.50
CA LYS A 306 11.62 14.68 -15.56
C LYS A 306 10.44 14.67 -16.53
N ASP A 307 10.49 13.80 -17.53
CA ASP A 307 9.47 13.72 -18.59
C ASP A 307 8.32 12.78 -18.24
N ASN A 308 8.44 12.02 -17.15
CA ASN A 308 7.38 11.17 -16.62
C ASN A 308 6.12 12.00 -16.31
N PRO A 309 4.91 11.56 -16.73
CA PRO A 309 3.66 12.26 -16.43
C PRO A 309 3.44 12.56 -14.93
N ASN A 310 3.95 11.69 -14.07
CA ASN A 310 3.87 11.83 -12.61
C ASN A 310 5.02 12.63 -11.99
N SER A 311 5.91 13.18 -12.79
CA SER A 311 7.06 13.97 -12.34
C SER A 311 6.73 15.46 -12.31
N VAL A 312 7.11 16.12 -11.23
CA VAL A 312 7.10 17.58 -11.13
C VAL A 312 8.31 18.23 -11.80
N GLY A 313 9.19 17.44 -12.42
CA GLY A 313 10.37 17.88 -13.18
C GLY A 313 11.61 18.21 -12.34
N ALA A 314 11.47 18.74 -11.14
CA ALA A 314 12.55 19.09 -10.22
C ALA A 314 12.14 18.92 -8.76
N PHE A 315 13.10 18.86 -7.84
CA PHE A 315 12.85 18.68 -6.41
C PHE A 315 13.96 19.32 -5.56
N ARG A 316 13.70 19.43 -4.26
CA ARG A 316 14.71 19.77 -3.24
C ARG A 316 14.85 18.63 -2.26
N VAL A 317 16.02 18.51 -1.64
CA VAL A 317 16.23 17.62 -0.50
C VAL A 317 16.07 18.41 0.81
N THR A 318 15.53 17.75 1.81
CA THR A 318 15.38 18.34 3.16
C THR A 318 16.59 18.06 4.02
N GLN A 319 16.77 18.85 5.09
CA GLN A 319 17.83 18.62 6.08
C GLN A 319 17.76 17.20 6.68
N ASN A 320 16.53 16.73 6.96
CA ASN A 320 16.34 15.40 7.53
C ASN A 320 16.73 14.30 6.53
N GLU A 321 16.44 14.47 5.25
CA GLU A 321 16.86 13.53 4.21
C GLU A 321 18.38 13.48 4.10
N VAL A 322 19.05 14.62 4.01
CA VAL A 322 20.54 14.68 3.92
C VAL A 322 21.16 14.03 5.17
N SER A 323 20.66 14.34 6.35
CA SER A 323 21.14 13.73 7.60
C SER A 323 20.95 12.20 7.61
N PHE A 324 19.83 11.72 7.09
CA PHE A 324 19.57 10.28 6.96
C PHE A 324 20.53 9.61 5.97
N TYR A 325 20.74 10.19 4.78
CA TYR A 325 21.65 9.64 3.78
C TYR A 325 23.10 9.62 4.28
N ARG A 326 23.55 10.67 4.98
CA ARG A 326 24.87 10.68 5.64
C ARG A 326 25.01 9.60 6.70
N LYS A 327 24.00 9.44 7.58
CA LYS A 327 24.00 8.40 8.62
C LYS A 327 24.05 6.98 8.03
N MET A 328 23.43 6.78 6.88
CA MET A 328 23.33 5.47 6.24
C MET A 328 24.42 5.23 5.18
N ASP A 329 25.29 6.20 4.96
CA ASP A 329 26.31 6.22 3.88
C ASP A 329 25.70 5.88 2.51
N LEU A 330 24.59 6.57 2.17
CA LEU A 330 23.88 6.39 0.91
C LEU A 330 23.95 7.66 0.06
N PRO A 331 24.03 7.57 -1.27
CA PRO A 331 23.95 8.73 -2.14
C PRO A 331 22.59 9.42 -2.04
N ILE A 332 22.52 10.72 -2.31
CA ILE A 332 21.25 11.43 -2.39
C ILE A 332 20.42 10.93 -3.58
N PRO A 333 19.08 11.04 -3.51
CA PRO A 333 18.22 10.50 -4.55
C PRO A 333 18.36 11.30 -5.86
N LYS A 334 18.30 10.60 -6.98
CA LYS A 334 18.27 11.16 -8.34
C LYS A 334 16.85 11.49 -8.82
N TYR A 335 15.82 11.10 -8.08
CA TYR A 335 14.41 11.22 -8.46
C TYR A 335 13.61 12.01 -7.42
N SER A 336 12.60 12.74 -7.88
CA SER A 336 11.64 13.42 -7.01
C SER A 336 10.90 12.41 -6.10
N PHE A 337 10.29 12.89 -5.02
CA PHE A 337 9.54 12.06 -4.08
C PHE A 337 8.47 11.21 -4.79
N ASN A 338 7.69 11.81 -5.69
CA ASN A 338 6.61 11.11 -6.41
C ASN A 338 7.17 9.97 -7.26
N ILE A 339 8.26 10.19 -8.01
CA ILE A 339 8.89 9.15 -8.83
C ILE A 339 9.52 8.06 -7.95
N ARG A 340 10.15 8.42 -6.83
CA ARG A 340 10.63 7.42 -5.85
C ARG A 340 9.51 6.58 -5.26
N HIS A 341 8.37 7.20 -4.97
CA HIS A 341 7.17 6.49 -4.50
C HIS A 341 6.66 5.52 -5.57
N LEU A 342 6.43 6.00 -6.77
CA LEU A 342 5.96 5.20 -7.90
C LEU A 342 6.90 4.02 -8.21
N ASN A 343 8.22 4.24 -8.22
CA ASN A 343 9.21 3.18 -8.44
C ASN A 343 9.14 2.09 -7.36
N ARG A 344 8.94 2.46 -6.09
CA ARG A 344 8.74 1.46 -5.01
C ARG A 344 7.42 0.73 -5.15
N PHE A 345 6.37 1.46 -5.52
CA PHE A 345 5.02 0.90 -5.67
C PHE A 345 4.96 -0.12 -6.81
N ASN A 346 5.56 0.20 -7.95
CA ASN A 346 5.62 -0.67 -9.13
C ASN A 346 6.44 -1.95 -8.93
N LYS A 347 7.24 -2.04 -7.85
CA LYS A 347 7.91 -3.31 -7.46
C LYS A 347 6.98 -4.30 -6.78
N ARG A 348 5.75 -3.92 -6.48
CA ARG A 348 4.74 -4.80 -5.87
C ARG A 348 4.01 -5.58 -6.97
N PRO A 349 3.54 -6.80 -6.70
CA PRO A 349 2.62 -7.45 -7.61
C PRO A 349 1.29 -6.67 -7.65
N LYS A 350 0.58 -6.74 -8.75
CA LYS A 350 -0.77 -6.20 -8.85
C LYS A 350 -1.71 -6.92 -7.88
N LEU A 351 -2.73 -6.23 -7.38
CA LEU A 351 -3.77 -6.81 -6.54
C LEU A 351 -4.83 -7.49 -7.41
N GLU A 352 -4.40 -8.48 -8.17
CA GLU A 352 -5.22 -9.27 -9.08
C GLU A 352 -4.93 -10.74 -8.84
N ILE A 353 -5.97 -11.51 -8.55
CA ILE A 353 -5.83 -12.95 -8.33
C ILE A 353 -5.87 -13.65 -9.67
N ILE A 354 -4.81 -14.36 -9.97
CA ILE A 354 -4.67 -15.18 -11.17
C ILE A 354 -4.44 -16.64 -10.79
N LYS A 355 -4.75 -17.54 -11.70
CA LYS A 355 -4.46 -18.97 -11.55
C LYS A 355 -3.14 -19.32 -12.22
N ARG A 356 -2.30 -20.05 -11.49
CA ARG A 356 -1.04 -20.60 -11.98
C ARG A 356 -0.85 -22.01 -11.46
N ASN A 357 -0.04 -22.80 -12.16
CA ASN A 357 0.38 -24.12 -11.66
C ASN A 357 1.66 -23.99 -10.83
N CYS A 358 1.73 -24.73 -9.72
CA CYS A 358 2.97 -24.91 -8.96
C CYS A 358 4.04 -25.54 -9.88
N ASP A 359 5.19 -24.91 -10.00
CA ASP A 359 6.23 -25.38 -10.92
C ASP A 359 6.84 -26.74 -10.48
N LYS A 360 6.72 -27.11 -9.20
CA LYS A 360 7.19 -28.40 -8.66
C LYS A 360 6.16 -29.53 -8.78
N CYS A 361 4.98 -29.38 -8.20
CA CYS A 361 3.97 -30.45 -8.15
C CYS A 361 2.80 -30.30 -9.12
N LYS A 362 2.77 -29.22 -9.92
CA LYS A 362 1.78 -28.94 -10.97
C LYS A 362 0.36 -28.70 -10.50
N ILE A 363 0.08 -28.67 -9.21
CA ILE A 363 -1.25 -28.32 -8.69
C ILE A 363 -1.58 -26.85 -9.04
N GLU A 364 -2.83 -26.59 -9.43
CA GLU A 364 -3.32 -25.23 -9.65
C GLU A 364 -3.43 -24.48 -8.30
N VAL A 365 -3.00 -23.24 -8.29
CA VAL A 365 -3.05 -22.34 -7.13
C VAL A 365 -3.46 -20.95 -7.53
N ASP A 366 -4.20 -20.27 -6.66
CA ASP A 366 -4.45 -18.84 -6.76
C ASP A 366 -3.24 -18.04 -6.25
N THR A 367 -2.87 -17.01 -6.98
CA THR A 367 -1.72 -16.17 -6.68
C THR A 367 -1.89 -14.77 -7.28
N VAL A 368 -1.11 -13.81 -6.80
CA VAL A 368 -0.97 -12.47 -7.40
C VAL A 368 0.32 -12.32 -8.24
N TYR A 369 1.16 -13.34 -8.22
CA TYR A 369 2.47 -13.29 -8.86
C TYR A 369 2.40 -13.77 -10.31
N THR A 370 2.49 -12.84 -11.26
CA THR A 370 2.58 -13.17 -12.68
C THR A 370 3.90 -13.90 -12.99
N LYS A 371 3.99 -14.50 -14.16
CA LYS A 371 5.21 -15.20 -14.58
C LYS A 371 6.39 -14.24 -14.78
N GLU A 372 6.12 -13.00 -15.19
CA GLU A 372 7.11 -11.93 -15.33
C GLU A 372 7.64 -11.46 -13.98
N TYR A 373 6.76 -11.39 -12.96
CA TYR A 373 7.13 -11.02 -11.60
C TYR A 373 7.96 -12.12 -10.93
N SER A 374 7.51 -13.36 -11.03
CA SER A 374 8.19 -14.53 -10.49
C SER A 374 8.09 -15.73 -11.44
N PRO A 375 9.16 -16.04 -12.20
CA PRO A 375 9.16 -17.19 -13.11
C PRO A 375 8.92 -18.52 -12.43
N VAL A 376 9.41 -18.71 -11.20
CA VAL A 376 9.28 -19.92 -10.42
C VAL A 376 8.28 -19.72 -9.28
N LEU A 377 7.17 -20.47 -9.29
CA LEU A 377 6.12 -20.37 -8.28
C LEU A 377 5.87 -21.73 -7.63
N TYR A 378 5.90 -21.78 -6.31
CA TYR A 378 5.60 -23.00 -5.55
C TYR A 378 4.34 -22.84 -4.68
N CYS A 379 3.52 -23.89 -4.64
CA CYS A 379 2.46 -24.01 -3.64
C CYS A 379 3.07 -24.05 -2.23
N GLU A 380 2.24 -23.80 -1.22
CA GLU A 380 2.68 -23.78 0.18
C GLU A 380 3.52 -25.01 0.57
N ARG A 381 3.01 -26.21 0.27
CA ARG A 381 3.68 -27.46 0.62
C ARG A 381 5.06 -27.58 -0.05
N CYS A 382 5.14 -27.29 -1.35
CA CYS A 382 6.40 -27.39 -2.07
C CYS A 382 7.41 -26.34 -1.64
N TYR A 383 6.94 -25.12 -1.31
CA TYR A 383 7.78 -24.05 -0.82
C TYR A 383 8.38 -24.38 0.55
N GLN A 384 7.55 -24.88 1.47
CA GLN A 384 8.01 -25.31 2.80
C GLN A 384 9.07 -26.42 2.73
N GLN A 385 8.94 -27.35 1.80
CA GLN A 385 9.91 -28.45 1.60
C GLN A 385 11.23 -28.00 0.98
N GLU A 386 11.25 -26.88 0.25
CA GLU A 386 12.43 -26.43 -0.50
C GLU A 386 13.22 -25.37 0.26
N VAL A 387 12.52 -24.51 1.01
CA VAL A 387 13.10 -23.31 1.63
C VAL A 387 13.35 -23.48 3.12
N TYR A 388 12.56 -24.33 3.79
CA TYR A 388 12.65 -24.61 5.24
C TYR A 388 12.95 -26.10 5.50
#